data_c60b2c89add286d7f37502e20ed0f946
#
_entry.id   c60b2c89add286d7f37502e20ed0f946
#
_cell.length_a   1.000
_cell.length_b   1.000
_cell.length_c   1.000
_cell.angle_alpha   90.00
_cell.angle_beta   90.00
_cell.angle_gamma   90.00
#
_symmetry.space_group_name_H-M   'P 1'
#
loop_
_entity.id
_entity.type
_entity.pdbx_description
1 polymer ?
#
loop_
_entity_poly.entity_id
_entity_poly.type
_entity_poly.pdbx_seq_one_letter_code
_entity_poly.pdbx_strand_id
1 'polypeptide(L)'
;QGCIFWGRRSGCIMKMSEKRRNIIVYVLLILGAILFLMPIWTVLVISFTSEGQVYTSGSALWPKNPTLENYIRIFDAYPFLSWFKNSIIVTSLYTLGQFISCTFTAYAITHFKFKGRGLILGFILATMMLPFQVQMVPLFLVMSKIGLVNSILSLIVPAFFGDVTGAV
;
A
#
# COMPACT_ATOMS: atom_id res chain seq x y z
N GLN A 1 -8.76 -11.27 52.91
CA GLN A 1 -7.60 -10.55 53.48
C GLN A 1 -6.40 -10.82 52.60
N GLY A 2 -5.92 -9.83 51.85
CA GLY A 2 -4.76 -9.95 50.97
C GLY A 2 -4.71 -8.79 49.97
N CYS A 3 -4.50 -7.54 50.48
CA CYS A 3 -4.25 -6.38 49.64
C CYS A 3 -2.85 -6.51 49.00
N ILE A 4 -2.78 -6.73 47.70
CA ILE A 4 -1.55 -6.58 46.91
C ILE A 4 -1.46 -5.13 46.50
N PHE A 5 -0.60 -4.40 47.20
CA PHE A 5 -0.24 -2.99 46.99
C PHE A 5 0.70 -2.91 45.77
N TRP A 6 0.17 -2.60 44.60
CA TRP A 6 1.01 -2.25 43.46
C TRP A 6 1.37 -0.76 43.54
N GLY A 7 2.61 -0.50 43.93
CA GLY A 7 3.16 0.82 44.06
C GLY A 7 3.12 1.63 42.78
N ARG A 8 2.25 2.63 42.76
CA ARG A 8 2.16 3.67 41.75
C ARG A 8 3.39 4.59 41.88
N ARG A 9 4.43 4.38 41.08
CA ARG A 9 5.46 5.42 40.90
C ARG A 9 4.83 6.61 40.19
N SER A 10 4.41 7.56 40.99
CA SER A 10 4.01 8.89 40.55
C SER A 10 5.26 9.61 40.06
N GLY A 11 5.66 9.38 38.79
CA GLY A 11 6.52 10.34 38.12
C GLY A 11 5.76 11.67 38.07
N CYS A 12 6.38 12.72 38.56
CA CYS A 12 5.87 14.10 38.49
C CYS A 12 5.90 14.59 37.05
N ILE A 13 5.00 14.03 36.21
CA ILE A 13 4.69 14.57 34.88
C ILE A 13 3.71 15.70 35.15
N MET A 14 4.17 16.93 34.93
CA MET A 14 3.37 18.14 34.97
C MET A 14 1.97 17.85 34.44
N LYS A 15 0.96 17.90 35.32
CA LYS A 15 -0.45 17.62 34.99
C LYS A 15 -0.98 18.77 34.16
N MET A 16 -0.58 18.81 32.88
CA MET A 16 -1.16 19.73 31.91
C MET A 16 -2.66 19.43 31.84
N SER A 17 -3.49 20.48 31.97
CA SER A 17 -4.93 20.38 31.77
C SER A 17 -5.19 19.56 30.49
N GLU A 18 -6.08 18.57 30.53
CA GLU A 18 -6.41 17.71 29.37
C GLU A 18 -6.68 18.53 28.12
N LYS A 19 -7.34 19.70 28.25
CA LYS A 19 -7.55 20.64 27.16
C LYS A 19 -6.24 21.12 26.50
N ARG A 20 -5.22 21.49 27.29
CA ARG A 20 -3.93 21.97 26.75
C ARG A 20 -3.17 20.86 26.05
N ARG A 21 -3.17 19.66 26.63
CA ARG A 21 -2.55 18.48 26.00
C ARG A 21 -3.20 18.16 24.66
N ASN A 22 -4.52 18.17 24.60
CA ASN A 22 -5.26 17.89 23.37
C ASN A 22 -5.00 18.97 22.31
N ILE A 23 -4.95 20.24 22.68
CA ILE A 23 -4.62 21.34 21.75
C ILE A 23 -3.22 21.14 21.16
N ILE A 24 -2.22 20.84 21.99
CA ILE A 24 -0.84 20.60 21.51
C ILE A 24 -0.80 19.41 20.56
N VAL A 25 -1.47 18.31 20.89
CA VAL A 25 -1.56 17.12 20.04
C VAL A 25 -2.21 17.46 18.70
N TYR A 26 -3.33 18.17 18.71
CA TYR A 26 -3.97 18.58 17.45
C TYR A 26 -3.12 19.52 16.62
N VAL A 27 -2.43 20.48 17.23
CA VAL A 27 -1.50 21.37 16.51
C VAL A 27 -0.37 20.57 15.85
N LEU A 28 0.23 19.64 16.59
CA LEU A 28 1.30 18.78 16.05
C LEU A 28 0.79 17.88 14.92
N LEU A 29 -0.41 17.32 15.05
CA LEU A 29 -1.04 16.52 14.01
C LEU A 29 -1.35 17.34 12.76
N ILE A 30 -1.87 18.55 12.91
CA ILE A 30 -2.15 19.45 11.77
C ILE A 30 -0.86 19.86 11.08
N LEU A 31 0.19 20.24 11.82
CA LEU A 31 1.50 20.57 11.25
C LEU A 31 2.10 19.36 10.51
N GLY A 32 2.02 18.17 11.10
CA GLY A 32 2.44 16.94 10.45
C GLY A 32 1.64 16.66 9.17
N ALA A 33 0.32 16.81 9.22
CA ALA A 33 -0.53 16.61 8.05
C ALA A 33 -0.19 17.58 6.91
N ILE A 34 0.04 18.86 7.22
CA ILE A 34 0.45 19.87 6.23
C ILE A 34 1.79 19.47 5.58
N LEU A 35 2.75 19.04 6.39
CA LEU A 35 4.06 18.61 5.89
C LEU A 35 3.93 17.39 4.96
N PHE A 36 3.11 16.39 5.33
CA PHE A 36 2.86 15.21 4.51
C PHE A 36 2.03 15.49 3.25
N LEU A 37 1.19 16.51 3.26
CA LEU A 37 0.41 16.92 2.09
C LEU A 37 1.20 17.79 1.12
N MET A 38 2.33 18.36 1.53
CA MET A 38 3.15 19.24 0.69
C MET A 38 3.61 18.58 -0.63
N PRO A 39 4.10 17.32 -0.65
CA PRO A 39 4.45 16.65 -1.90
C PRO A 39 3.25 16.47 -2.84
N ILE A 40 2.07 16.16 -2.30
CA ILE A 40 0.85 16.02 -3.09
C ILE A 40 0.44 17.37 -3.68
N TRP A 41 0.51 18.42 -2.89
CA TRP A 41 0.25 19.78 -3.34
C TRP A 41 1.18 20.21 -4.48
N THR A 42 2.49 19.95 -4.36
CA THR A 42 3.45 20.28 -5.41
C THR A 42 3.17 19.53 -6.72
N VAL A 43 2.81 18.24 -6.64
CA VAL A 43 2.40 17.46 -7.82
C VAL A 43 1.16 18.06 -8.48
N LEU A 44 0.16 18.46 -7.71
CA LEU A 44 -1.05 19.12 -8.22
C LEU A 44 -0.70 20.44 -8.90
N VAL A 45 0.11 21.28 -8.29
CA VAL A 45 0.53 22.56 -8.88
C VAL A 45 1.29 22.36 -10.21
N ILE A 46 2.23 21.40 -10.23
CA ILE A 46 3.01 21.08 -11.43
C ILE A 46 2.12 20.52 -12.53
N SER A 47 1.11 19.72 -12.22
CA SER A 47 0.19 19.15 -13.23
C SER A 47 -0.56 20.21 -14.01
N PHE A 48 -0.84 21.36 -13.39
CA PHE A 48 -1.48 22.51 -14.04
C PHE A 48 -0.49 23.54 -14.60
N THR A 49 0.82 23.31 -14.48
CA THR A 49 1.86 24.25 -14.93
C THR A 49 2.41 23.81 -16.27
N SER A 50 2.51 24.73 -17.25
CA SER A 50 3.15 24.46 -18.54
C SER A 50 4.63 24.10 -18.38
N GLU A 51 5.17 23.19 -19.22
CA GLU A 51 6.56 22.71 -19.17
C GLU A 51 7.60 23.82 -19.10
N GLY A 52 7.44 24.87 -19.89
CA GLY A 52 8.38 26.01 -19.89
C GLY A 52 8.43 26.77 -18.56
N GLN A 53 7.37 26.74 -17.78
CA GLN A 53 7.29 27.44 -16.48
C GLN A 53 7.80 26.60 -15.31
N VAL A 54 7.74 25.27 -15.40
CA VAL A 54 8.24 24.37 -14.35
C VAL A 54 9.73 24.62 -14.09
N TYR A 55 10.52 24.82 -15.15
CA TYR A 55 11.97 25.04 -15.05
C TYR A 55 12.35 26.48 -14.68
N THR A 56 11.49 27.46 -14.99
CA THR A 56 11.82 28.88 -14.79
C THR A 56 11.26 29.47 -13.49
N SER A 57 10.18 28.91 -12.96
CA SER A 57 9.47 29.48 -11.79
C SER A 57 9.91 28.89 -10.44
N GLY A 58 10.83 27.92 -10.42
CA GLY A 58 11.19 27.21 -9.18
C GLY A 58 9.98 26.54 -8.52
N SER A 59 10.05 26.29 -7.23
CA SER A 59 8.95 25.70 -6.45
C SER A 59 7.86 26.75 -6.15
N ALA A 60 7.12 27.17 -7.17
CA ALA A 60 5.97 28.05 -6.96
C ALA A 60 4.85 27.28 -6.25
N LEU A 61 4.32 27.84 -5.17
CA LEU A 61 3.19 27.25 -4.42
C LEU A 61 1.87 27.33 -5.22
N TRP A 62 1.87 28.08 -6.33
CA TRP A 62 0.68 28.27 -7.18
C TRP A 62 1.10 28.45 -8.65
N PRO A 63 0.37 27.85 -9.62
CA PRO A 63 0.70 28.02 -11.03
C PRO A 63 0.38 29.45 -11.48
N LYS A 64 1.33 30.12 -12.13
CA LYS A 64 1.13 31.49 -12.66
C LYS A 64 0.09 31.52 -13.79
N ASN A 65 0.13 30.53 -14.67
CA ASN A 65 -0.85 30.36 -15.77
C ASN A 65 -1.31 28.90 -15.75
N PRO A 66 -2.42 28.58 -15.09
CA PRO A 66 -2.93 27.21 -15.06
C PRO A 66 -3.37 26.76 -16.46
N THR A 67 -2.91 25.62 -16.90
CA THR A 67 -3.23 25.00 -18.20
C THR A 67 -3.59 23.53 -18.04
N LEU A 68 -4.45 23.02 -18.89
CA LEU A 68 -4.79 21.59 -19.00
C LEU A 68 -4.00 20.89 -20.10
N GLU A 69 -3.06 21.58 -20.72
CA GLU A 69 -2.26 21.06 -21.83
C GLU A 69 -1.55 19.76 -21.50
N ASN A 70 -1.02 19.63 -20.30
CA ASN A 70 -0.34 18.40 -19.85
C ASN A 70 -1.29 17.18 -19.87
N TYR A 71 -2.55 17.37 -19.49
CA TYR A 71 -3.55 16.30 -19.51
C TYR A 71 -3.92 15.91 -20.94
N ILE A 72 -4.16 16.88 -21.81
CA ILE A 72 -4.48 16.63 -23.23
C ILE A 72 -3.31 15.87 -23.87
N ARG A 73 -2.07 16.32 -23.66
CA ARG A 73 -0.87 15.72 -24.24
C ARG A 73 -0.65 14.27 -23.78
N ILE A 74 -1.00 13.91 -22.55
CA ILE A 74 -0.89 12.52 -22.07
C ILE A 74 -1.82 11.60 -22.90
N PHE A 75 -3.04 12.04 -23.19
CA PHE A 75 -4.00 11.24 -23.95
C PHE A 75 -3.62 11.14 -25.43
N ASP A 76 -2.99 12.18 -25.99
CA ASP A 76 -2.58 12.22 -27.40
C ASP A 76 -1.24 11.48 -27.63
N ALA A 77 -0.28 11.63 -26.73
CA ALA A 77 1.06 11.07 -26.90
C ALA A 77 1.18 9.61 -26.47
N TYR A 78 0.31 9.12 -25.58
CA TYR A 78 0.41 7.79 -25.00
C TYR A 78 -0.92 7.05 -24.99
N PRO A 79 -0.92 5.71 -25.11
CA PRO A 79 -2.13 4.89 -25.01
C PRO A 79 -2.62 4.75 -23.56
N PHE A 80 -2.84 5.91 -22.90
CA PHE A 80 -3.16 5.99 -21.48
C PHE A 80 -4.41 5.19 -21.10
N LEU A 81 -5.45 5.23 -21.92
CA LEU A 81 -6.68 4.47 -21.70
C LEU A 81 -6.44 2.96 -21.70
N SER A 82 -5.53 2.47 -22.56
CA SER A 82 -5.17 1.05 -22.59
C SER A 82 -4.42 0.64 -21.32
N TRP A 83 -3.50 1.47 -20.84
CA TRP A 83 -2.78 1.23 -19.59
C TRP A 83 -3.73 1.26 -18.39
N PHE A 84 -4.63 2.22 -18.34
CA PHE A 84 -5.65 2.34 -17.29
C PHE A 84 -6.58 1.13 -17.26
N LYS A 85 -7.07 0.70 -18.44
CA LYS A 85 -7.87 -0.52 -18.57
C LYS A 85 -7.12 -1.76 -18.07
N ASN A 86 -5.87 -1.93 -18.48
CA ASN A 86 -5.05 -3.06 -18.05
C ASN A 86 -4.84 -3.03 -16.53
N SER A 87 -4.58 -1.87 -15.93
CA SER A 87 -4.43 -1.71 -14.49
C SER A 87 -5.71 -2.10 -13.73
N ILE A 88 -6.88 -1.66 -14.22
CA ILE A 88 -8.17 -2.05 -13.63
C ILE A 88 -8.37 -3.56 -13.70
N ILE A 89 -8.13 -4.18 -14.85
CA ILE A 89 -8.30 -5.63 -15.06
C ILE A 89 -7.37 -6.39 -14.11
N VAL A 90 -6.08 -6.05 -14.11
CA VAL A 90 -5.09 -6.72 -13.26
C VAL A 90 -5.45 -6.57 -11.79
N THR A 91 -5.70 -5.36 -11.32
CA THR A 91 -6.00 -5.10 -9.91
C THR A 91 -7.28 -5.81 -9.48
N SER A 92 -8.34 -5.76 -10.29
CA SER A 92 -9.62 -6.41 -9.95
C SER A 92 -9.48 -7.92 -9.88
N LEU A 93 -8.85 -8.55 -10.88
CA LEU A 93 -8.69 -10.00 -10.93
C LEU A 93 -7.67 -10.49 -9.89
N TYR A 94 -6.59 -9.76 -9.65
CA TYR A 94 -5.63 -10.05 -8.60
C TYR A 94 -6.29 -10.02 -7.22
N THR A 95 -7.02 -8.94 -6.91
CA THR A 95 -7.72 -8.79 -5.63
C THR A 95 -8.77 -9.88 -5.42
N LEU A 96 -9.52 -10.22 -6.48
CA LEU A 96 -10.50 -11.29 -6.43
C LEU A 96 -9.84 -12.65 -6.17
N GLY A 97 -8.76 -12.95 -6.89
CA GLY A 97 -7.99 -14.18 -6.70
C GLY A 97 -7.44 -14.31 -5.29
N GLN A 98 -6.86 -13.24 -4.78
CA GLN A 98 -6.34 -13.16 -3.43
C GLN A 98 -7.43 -13.35 -2.37
N PHE A 99 -8.56 -12.66 -2.54
CA PHE A 99 -9.71 -12.79 -1.64
C PHE A 99 -10.22 -14.23 -1.58
N ILE A 100 -10.39 -14.88 -2.73
CA ILE A 100 -10.84 -16.28 -2.82
C ILE A 100 -9.82 -17.19 -2.13
N SER A 101 -8.55 -17.12 -2.50
CA SER A 101 -7.48 -17.96 -1.97
C SER A 101 -7.34 -17.83 -0.46
N CYS A 102 -7.27 -16.60 0.06
CA CYS A 102 -7.14 -16.34 1.49
C CYS A 102 -8.37 -16.82 2.28
N THR A 103 -9.58 -16.57 1.75
CA THR A 103 -10.80 -16.99 2.42
C THR A 103 -10.90 -18.51 2.55
N PHE A 104 -10.63 -19.26 1.47
CA PHE A 104 -10.66 -20.71 1.50
C PHE A 104 -9.56 -21.28 2.41
N THR A 105 -8.35 -20.74 2.36
CA THR A 105 -7.24 -21.17 3.22
C THR A 105 -7.55 -20.90 4.70
N ALA A 106 -8.00 -19.69 5.03
CA ALA A 106 -8.37 -19.34 6.39
C ALA A 106 -9.51 -20.20 6.91
N TYR A 107 -10.54 -20.42 6.10
CA TYR A 107 -11.67 -21.29 6.46
C TYR A 107 -11.22 -22.74 6.69
N ALA A 108 -10.41 -23.29 5.79
CA ALA A 108 -9.90 -24.65 5.93
C ALA A 108 -9.06 -24.83 7.20
N ILE A 109 -8.19 -23.88 7.50
CA ILE A 109 -7.32 -23.94 8.69
C ILE A 109 -8.14 -23.73 9.97
N THR A 110 -9.16 -22.89 9.98
CA THR A 110 -9.91 -22.59 11.20
C THR A 110 -11.00 -23.63 11.50
N HIS A 111 -11.70 -24.09 10.48
CA HIS A 111 -12.91 -24.91 10.66
C HIS A 111 -12.63 -26.41 10.72
N PHE A 112 -11.67 -26.91 9.92
CA PHE A 112 -11.37 -28.33 9.89
C PHE A 112 -10.28 -28.71 10.91
N LYS A 113 -10.57 -29.71 11.73
CA LYS A 113 -9.62 -30.31 12.68
C LYS A 113 -8.89 -31.47 12.01
N PHE A 114 -7.76 -31.24 11.38
CA PHE A 114 -6.93 -32.27 10.75
C PHE A 114 -5.53 -32.32 11.33
N LYS A 115 -4.89 -33.50 11.25
CA LYS A 115 -3.51 -33.69 11.69
C LYS A 115 -2.56 -32.90 10.76
N GLY A 116 -1.67 -32.08 11.33
CA GLY A 116 -0.74 -31.26 10.56
C GLY A 116 -1.18 -29.81 10.30
N ARG A 117 -2.35 -29.38 10.80
CA ARG A 117 -2.83 -27.99 10.68
C ARG A 117 -1.80 -26.96 11.14
N GLY A 118 -1.17 -27.19 12.30
CA GLY A 118 -0.16 -26.29 12.84
C GLY A 118 1.10 -26.22 11.97
N LEU A 119 1.46 -27.33 11.32
CA LEU A 119 2.59 -27.40 10.42
C LEU A 119 2.32 -26.60 9.13
N ILE A 120 1.14 -26.71 8.55
CA ILE A 120 0.71 -25.91 7.39
C ILE A 120 0.72 -24.41 7.73
N LEU A 121 0.12 -24.04 8.87
CA LEU A 121 0.17 -22.66 9.34
C LEU A 121 1.61 -22.16 9.54
N GLY A 122 2.48 -23.01 10.11
CA GLY A 122 3.91 -22.71 10.26
C GLY A 122 4.61 -22.45 8.93
N PHE A 123 4.31 -23.26 7.90
CA PHE A 123 4.85 -23.03 6.54
C PHE A 123 4.34 -21.71 5.95
N ILE A 124 3.06 -21.40 6.06
CA ILE A 124 2.51 -20.12 5.59
C ILE A 124 3.22 -18.95 6.27
N LEU A 125 3.37 -18.98 7.59
CA LEU A 125 4.07 -17.93 8.33
C LEU A 125 5.56 -17.85 7.96
N ALA A 126 6.21 -18.99 7.72
CA ALA A 126 7.61 -19.02 7.30
C ALA A 126 7.81 -18.41 5.90
N THR A 127 6.88 -18.64 4.96
CA THR A 127 6.96 -18.03 3.62
C THR A 127 6.77 -16.54 3.66
N MET A 128 5.99 -15.99 4.61
CA MET A 128 5.82 -14.54 4.80
C MET A 128 7.12 -13.84 5.27
N MET A 129 8.05 -14.58 5.88
CA MET A 129 9.36 -14.03 6.27
C MET A 129 10.32 -13.88 5.08
N LEU A 130 10.02 -14.50 3.93
CA LEU A 130 10.85 -14.38 2.74
C LEU A 130 10.58 -13.06 2.03
N PRO A 131 11.59 -12.19 1.82
CA PRO A 131 11.41 -10.97 1.06
C PRO A 131 11.01 -11.28 -0.39
N PHE A 132 10.09 -10.50 -0.92
CA PHE A 132 9.56 -10.67 -2.30
C PHE A 132 10.67 -10.75 -3.35
N GLN A 133 11.77 -10.03 -3.17
CA GLN A 133 12.92 -10.01 -4.07
C GLN A 133 13.53 -11.41 -4.27
N VAL A 134 13.52 -12.26 -3.23
CA VAL A 134 14.02 -13.64 -3.30
C VAL A 134 13.04 -14.54 -4.07
N GLN A 135 11.76 -14.28 -3.95
CA GLN A 135 10.69 -15.06 -4.60
C GLN A 135 10.53 -14.69 -6.09
N MET A 136 10.94 -13.48 -6.50
CA MET A 136 10.74 -12.97 -7.85
C MET A 136 11.40 -13.84 -8.93
N VAL A 137 12.63 -14.33 -8.69
CA VAL A 137 13.35 -15.16 -9.67
C VAL A 137 12.70 -16.53 -9.85
N PRO A 138 12.41 -17.32 -8.79
CA PRO A 138 11.68 -18.58 -8.93
C PRO A 138 10.31 -18.40 -9.58
N LEU A 139 9.55 -17.34 -9.22
CA LEU A 139 8.26 -17.06 -9.79
C LEU A 139 8.36 -16.79 -11.30
N PHE A 140 9.34 -15.99 -11.73
CA PHE A 140 9.60 -15.74 -13.15
C PHE A 140 9.91 -17.02 -13.90
N LEU A 141 10.73 -17.93 -13.35
CA LEU A 141 11.07 -19.20 -13.97
C LEU A 141 9.84 -20.11 -14.13
N VAL A 142 8.95 -20.13 -13.14
CA VAL A 142 7.67 -20.86 -13.23
C VAL A 142 6.81 -20.27 -14.32
N MET A 143 6.60 -18.93 -14.33
CA MET A 143 5.79 -18.24 -15.35
C MET A 143 6.36 -18.43 -16.76
N SER A 144 7.70 -18.49 -16.89
CA SER A 144 8.38 -18.77 -18.16
C SER A 144 8.11 -20.19 -18.64
N LYS A 145 8.19 -21.19 -17.76
CA LYS A 145 7.94 -22.60 -18.12
C LYS A 145 6.51 -22.85 -18.58
N ILE A 146 5.53 -22.17 -18.01
CA ILE A 146 4.12 -22.29 -18.40
C ILE A 146 3.74 -21.36 -19.55
N GLY A 147 4.70 -20.60 -20.11
CA GLY A 147 4.47 -19.76 -21.28
C GLY A 147 3.68 -18.47 -21.03
N LEU A 148 3.58 -18.01 -19.78
CA LEU A 148 2.83 -16.81 -19.40
C LEU A 148 3.67 -15.53 -19.36
N VAL A 149 4.95 -15.57 -19.73
CA VAL A 149 5.81 -14.39 -19.83
C VAL A 149 5.24 -13.43 -20.87
N ASN A 150 5.29 -12.12 -20.58
CA ASN A 150 4.69 -11.04 -21.38
C ASN A 150 3.15 -11.07 -21.47
N SER A 151 2.48 -11.81 -20.59
CA SER A 151 1.03 -11.81 -20.47
C SER A 151 0.57 -11.14 -19.19
N ILE A 152 -0.56 -10.45 -19.23
CA ILE A 152 -1.25 -9.92 -18.03
C ILE A 152 -1.56 -11.04 -17.03
N LEU A 153 -1.75 -12.27 -17.52
CA LEU A 153 -2.02 -13.44 -16.70
C LEU A 153 -0.86 -13.78 -15.74
N SER A 154 0.38 -13.45 -16.09
CA SER A 154 1.54 -13.68 -15.21
C SER A 154 1.45 -12.90 -13.89
N LEU A 155 0.72 -11.78 -13.88
CA LEU A 155 0.48 -10.97 -12.69
C LEU A 155 -0.75 -11.45 -11.88
N ILE A 156 -1.72 -12.09 -12.54
CA ILE A 156 -3.00 -12.48 -11.95
C ILE A 156 -2.94 -13.90 -11.36
N VAL A 157 -2.35 -14.83 -12.10
CA VAL A 157 -2.35 -16.25 -11.74
C VAL A 157 -1.77 -16.54 -10.36
N PRO A 158 -0.63 -15.94 -9.94
CA PRO A 158 -0.09 -16.18 -8.60
C PRO A 158 -1.07 -15.87 -7.48
N ALA A 159 -1.91 -14.86 -7.62
CA ALA A 159 -2.88 -14.46 -6.61
C ALA A 159 -3.92 -15.56 -6.29
N PHE A 160 -4.27 -16.40 -7.28
CA PHE A 160 -5.19 -17.52 -7.07
C PHE A 160 -4.56 -18.71 -6.35
N PHE A 161 -3.23 -18.82 -6.37
CA PHE A 161 -2.50 -19.89 -5.71
C PHE A 161 -1.92 -19.50 -4.34
N GLY A 162 -2.35 -18.38 -3.80
CA GLY A 162 -1.91 -17.92 -2.48
C GLY A 162 -0.57 -17.21 -2.53
N ASP A 163 -0.51 -16.13 -3.30
CA ASP A 163 0.61 -15.21 -3.19
C ASP A 163 0.66 -14.66 -1.76
N VAL A 164 1.71 -15.03 -1.05
CA VAL A 164 1.87 -14.79 0.39
C VAL A 164 2.01 -13.30 0.69
N THR A 165 2.38 -12.49 -0.30
CA THR A 165 2.56 -11.04 -0.14
C THR A 165 1.26 -10.27 0.11
N GLY A 166 0.12 -10.85 -0.24
CA GLY A 166 -1.20 -10.25 -0.02
C GLY A 166 -2.02 -10.91 1.11
N ALA A 167 -1.47 -11.88 1.82
CA ALA A 167 -2.16 -12.61 2.89
C ALA A 167 -2.03 -11.95 4.29
N VAL A 168 -1.48 -10.72 4.38
CA VAL A 168 -1.29 -9.96 5.63
C VAL A 168 -2.40 -8.95 5.83
#